data_2eb625dbf32c3fed58f6a9d1d2ed29b6
#
_entry.id   2eb625dbf32c3fed58f6a9d1d2ed29b6
#
_cell.length_a   1.000
_cell.length_b   1.000
_cell.length_c   1.000
_cell.angle_alpha   90.00
_cell.angle_beta   90.00
_cell.angle_gamma   90.00
#
_symmetry.space_group_name_H-M   'P 1'
#
loop_
_entity.id
_entity.type
_entity.pdbx_description
1 polymer ?
#
loop_
_entity_poly.entity_id
_entity_poly.type
_entity_poly.pdbx_seq_one_letter_code
_entity_poly.pdbx_strand_id
1 'polypeptide(L)'
;MQPFVLQAAAGEETMNKYSPTGESFLTLATQLSDELTAILVIKNYKSAHKELNSDAEAMELLRKLSAARKELNKKQISGTFTQASLNDYYNIQNDVEKNQTIIEYSQAQQEAVQFLKNVNFEISQSIGIDFSSLIKRSNTC
;
A
#
# COMPACT_ATOMS: atom_id res chain seq x y z
N MET A 1 31.82 66.65 8.94
CA MET A 1 30.67 65.84 9.37
C MET A 1 30.00 65.29 8.13
N GLN A 2 30.28 64.03 7.82
CA GLN A 2 29.57 63.30 6.74
C GLN A 2 28.68 62.22 7.34
N PRO A 3 27.47 62.03 6.89
CA PRO A 3 26.57 61.00 7.40
C PRO A 3 26.98 59.62 6.82
N PHE A 4 27.05 58.68 7.69
CA PHE A 4 27.27 57.28 7.44
C PHE A 4 26.04 56.70 6.72
N VAL A 5 26.18 56.36 5.44
CA VAL A 5 25.14 55.63 4.71
C VAL A 5 25.38 54.15 4.95
N LEU A 6 24.49 53.52 5.72
CA LEU A 6 24.44 52.08 5.94
C LEU A 6 23.90 51.44 4.65
N GLN A 7 24.76 50.72 3.96
CA GLN A 7 24.38 49.95 2.77
C GLN A 7 23.89 48.60 3.20
N ALA A 8 22.57 48.49 3.35
CA ALA A 8 21.88 47.22 3.54
C ALA A 8 21.38 46.74 2.18
N ALA A 9 22.16 45.93 1.52
CA ALA A 9 21.66 45.18 0.37
C ALA A 9 22.60 43.97 0.11
N ALA A 10 22.32 42.84 0.69
CA ALA A 10 22.68 41.51 0.19
C ALA A 10 22.13 40.47 1.15
N GLY A 11 20.90 40.06 1.01
CA GLY A 11 20.34 38.99 1.88
C GLY A 11 19.02 38.38 1.41
N GLU A 12 18.45 38.82 0.30
CA GLU A 12 17.11 38.37 -0.11
C GLU A 12 17.05 37.47 -1.36
N GLU A 13 18.18 37.11 -1.98
CA GLU A 13 18.12 36.34 -3.24
C GLU A 13 18.32 34.81 -3.09
N THR A 14 18.57 34.29 -1.92
CA THR A 14 18.87 32.84 -1.77
C THR A 14 17.73 31.97 -1.23
N MET A 15 16.60 32.54 -0.79
CA MET A 15 15.48 31.74 -0.24
C MET A 15 14.38 31.36 -1.23
N ASN A 16 14.41 31.88 -2.47
CA ASN A 16 13.34 31.61 -3.44
C ASN A 16 13.67 30.50 -4.46
N LYS A 17 14.76 29.75 -4.27
CA LYS A 17 15.19 28.72 -5.24
C LYS A 17 14.68 27.32 -4.94
N TYR A 18 13.99 27.10 -3.83
CA TYR A 18 13.51 25.78 -3.37
C TYR A 18 12.08 25.76 -2.82
N SER A 19 11.21 26.68 -3.24
CA SER A 19 9.76 26.43 -3.10
C SER A 19 9.30 25.74 -4.38
N PRO A 20 9.15 24.40 -4.40
CA PRO A 20 8.50 23.76 -5.53
C PRO A 20 7.09 24.34 -5.58
N THR A 21 6.73 25.00 -6.67
CA THR A 21 5.34 25.36 -6.96
C THR A 21 4.52 24.05 -6.90
N GLY A 22 3.24 24.10 -6.53
CA GLY A 22 2.41 22.89 -6.45
C GLY A 22 2.45 22.06 -7.75
N GLU A 23 2.62 22.70 -8.92
CA GLU A 23 2.83 22.03 -10.21
C GLU A 23 4.14 21.25 -10.28
N SER A 24 5.24 21.78 -9.74
CA SER A 24 6.52 21.07 -9.67
C SER A 24 6.42 19.85 -8.76
N PHE A 25 5.71 19.93 -7.63
CA PHE A 25 5.50 18.79 -6.73
C PHE A 25 4.66 17.70 -7.40
N LEU A 26 3.56 18.04 -8.08
CA LEU A 26 2.74 17.08 -8.81
C LEU A 26 3.50 16.41 -9.95
N THR A 27 4.35 17.14 -10.65
CA THR A 27 5.22 16.59 -11.70
C THR A 27 6.19 15.55 -11.12
N LEU A 28 6.85 15.85 -9.99
CA LEU A 28 7.73 14.92 -9.30
C LEU A 28 6.99 13.70 -8.77
N ALA A 29 5.78 13.89 -8.24
CA ALA A 29 4.94 12.78 -7.78
C ALA A 29 4.53 11.86 -8.95
N THR A 30 4.23 12.41 -10.12
CA THR A 30 3.95 11.63 -11.32
C THR A 30 5.18 10.86 -11.79
N GLN A 31 6.34 11.50 -11.86
CA GLN A 31 7.61 10.83 -12.21
C GLN A 31 7.91 9.67 -11.25
N LEU A 32 7.78 9.89 -9.94
CA LEU A 32 7.95 8.82 -8.94
C LEU A 32 6.96 7.67 -9.18
N SER A 33 5.71 7.97 -9.48
CA SER A 33 4.70 6.96 -9.81
C SER A 33 5.07 6.13 -11.03
N ASP A 34 5.57 6.78 -12.09
CA ASP A 34 6.00 6.13 -13.32
C ASP A 34 7.22 5.22 -13.06
N GLU A 35 8.22 5.71 -12.33
CA GLU A 35 9.39 4.93 -11.93
C GLU A 35 8.99 3.71 -11.07
N LEU A 36 8.13 3.89 -10.06
CA LEU A 36 7.63 2.80 -9.23
C LEU A 36 6.90 1.75 -10.05
N THR A 37 6.09 2.16 -11.03
CA THR A 37 5.35 1.21 -11.89
C THR A 37 6.26 0.49 -12.89
N ALA A 38 7.43 1.04 -13.20
CA ALA A 38 8.42 0.41 -14.07
C ALA A 38 9.22 -0.71 -13.36
N ILE A 39 9.23 -0.73 -12.04
CA ILE A 39 9.97 -1.70 -11.24
C ILE A 39 9.39 -3.12 -11.38
N LEU A 40 10.25 -4.11 -11.50
CA LEU A 40 9.87 -5.50 -11.75
C LEU A 40 8.90 -6.05 -10.71
N VAL A 41 9.12 -5.76 -9.43
CA VAL A 41 8.25 -6.21 -8.33
C VAL A 41 6.81 -5.71 -8.49
N ILE A 42 6.65 -4.45 -8.89
CA ILE A 42 5.30 -3.86 -9.12
C ILE A 42 4.68 -4.42 -10.40
N LYS A 43 5.47 -4.64 -11.45
CA LYS A 43 5.00 -5.30 -12.68
C LYS A 43 4.52 -6.73 -12.40
N ASN A 44 5.28 -7.50 -11.63
CA ASN A 44 4.92 -8.86 -11.24
C ASN A 44 3.60 -8.88 -10.47
N TYR A 45 3.44 -7.99 -9.49
CA TYR A 45 2.18 -7.86 -8.76
C TYR A 45 0.99 -7.54 -9.69
N LYS A 46 1.17 -6.58 -10.62
CA LYS A 46 0.10 -6.22 -11.57
C LYS A 46 -0.25 -7.39 -12.50
N SER A 47 0.74 -8.17 -12.96
CA SER A 47 0.52 -9.37 -13.77
C SER A 47 -0.23 -10.44 -13.00
N ALA A 48 0.25 -10.80 -11.81
CA ALA A 48 -0.39 -11.79 -10.96
C ALA A 48 -1.83 -11.40 -10.56
N HIS A 49 -2.07 -10.11 -10.30
CA HIS A 49 -3.42 -9.60 -10.05
C HIS A 49 -4.34 -9.73 -11.27
N LYS A 50 -3.82 -9.47 -12.47
CA LYS A 50 -4.58 -9.65 -13.71
C LYS A 50 -4.91 -11.13 -13.95
N GLU A 51 -3.94 -12.01 -13.74
CA GLU A 51 -4.12 -13.46 -13.87
C GLU A 51 -5.15 -13.99 -12.88
N LEU A 52 -5.08 -13.58 -11.61
CA LEU A 52 -6.07 -13.92 -10.59
C LEU A 52 -7.48 -13.50 -11.02
N ASN A 53 -7.66 -12.27 -11.51
CA ASN A 53 -8.98 -11.79 -11.95
C ASN A 53 -9.51 -12.50 -13.21
N SER A 54 -8.64 -13.13 -13.98
CA SER A 54 -9.00 -13.90 -15.18
C SER A 54 -9.28 -15.37 -14.87
N ASP A 55 -8.84 -15.85 -13.71
CA ASP A 55 -9.02 -17.24 -13.26
C ASP A 55 -10.34 -17.38 -12.51
N ALA A 56 -11.36 -17.90 -13.21
CA ALA A 56 -12.71 -18.06 -12.65
C ALA A 56 -12.74 -19.03 -11.46
N GLU A 57 -11.88 -20.08 -11.46
CA GLU A 57 -11.79 -21.03 -10.36
C GLU A 57 -11.20 -20.40 -9.11
N ALA A 58 -10.09 -19.68 -9.26
CA ALA A 58 -9.44 -18.96 -8.16
C ALA A 58 -10.37 -17.91 -7.55
N MET A 59 -11.08 -17.13 -8.38
CA MET A 59 -12.04 -16.14 -7.92
C MET A 59 -13.23 -16.77 -7.17
N GLU A 60 -13.73 -17.92 -7.64
CA GLU A 60 -14.79 -18.63 -6.96
C GLU A 60 -14.33 -19.22 -5.62
N LEU A 61 -13.09 -19.74 -5.53
CA LEU A 61 -12.51 -20.21 -4.25
C LEU A 61 -12.40 -19.08 -3.24
N LEU A 62 -11.92 -17.91 -3.64
CA LEU A 62 -11.83 -16.73 -2.77
C LEU A 62 -13.20 -16.27 -2.30
N ARG A 63 -14.21 -16.29 -3.18
CA ARG A 63 -15.60 -15.98 -2.84
C ARG A 63 -16.17 -16.96 -1.82
N LYS A 64 -15.94 -18.26 -2.01
CA LYS A 64 -16.35 -19.32 -1.08
C LYS A 64 -15.68 -19.14 0.29
N LEU A 65 -14.38 -18.88 0.32
CA LEU A 65 -13.65 -18.65 1.57
C LEU A 65 -14.21 -17.44 2.33
N SER A 66 -14.45 -16.34 1.64
CA SER A 66 -15.04 -15.14 2.23
C SER A 66 -16.44 -15.40 2.81
N ALA A 67 -17.28 -16.12 2.08
CA ALA A 67 -18.62 -16.50 2.53
C ALA A 67 -18.58 -17.44 3.74
N ALA A 68 -17.73 -18.47 3.70
CA ALA A 68 -17.55 -19.41 4.81
C ALA A 68 -17.03 -18.72 6.08
N ARG A 69 -16.10 -17.75 5.95
CA ARG A 69 -15.60 -16.96 7.08
C ARG A 69 -16.71 -16.11 7.71
N LYS A 70 -17.54 -15.45 6.89
CA LYS A 70 -18.68 -14.66 7.38
C LYS A 70 -19.71 -15.53 8.11
N GLU A 71 -20.02 -16.70 7.55
CA GLU A 71 -20.97 -17.64 8.15
C GLU A 71 -20.44 -18.20 9.47
N LEU A 72 -19.15 -18.55 9.53
CA LEU A 72 -18.50 -19.01 10.74
C LEU A 72 -18.57 -17.95 11.86
N ASN A 73 -18.25 -16.69 11.55
CA ASN A 73 -18.35 -15.59 12.50
C ASN A 73 -19.78 -15.39 12.98
N LYS A 74 -20.77 -15.46 12.09
CA LYS A 74 -22.19 -15.34 12.44
C LYS A 74 -22.63 -16.47 13.39
N LYS A 75 -22.25 -17.73 13.11
CA LYS A 75 -22.53 -18.88 13.97
C LYS A 75 -21.84 -18.77 15.33
N GLN A 76 -20.65 -18.22 15.38
CA GLN A 76 -19.93 -17.98 16.64
C GLN A 76 -20.68 -16.96 17.52
N ILE A 77 -21.14 -15.85 16.94
CA ILE A 77 -21.90 -14.81 17.64
C ILE A 77 -23.26 -15.33 18.12
N SER A 78 -23.94 -16.16 17.29
CA SER A 78 -25.27 -16.72 17.62
C SER A 78 -25.24 -17.95 18.52
N GLY A 79 -24.06 -18.44 18.90
CA GLY A 79 -23.92 -19.66 19.71
C GLY A 79 -24.27 -20.96 18.97
N THR A 80 -24.45 -20.92 17.65
CA THR A 80 -24.77 -22.08 16.79
C THR A 80 -23.55 -22.68 16.10
N PHE A 81 -22.37 -22.38 16.60
CA PHE A 81 -21.10 -22.89 16.09
C PHE A 81 -21.02 -24.43 16.26
N THR A 82 -20.61 -25.11 15.20
CA THR A 82 -20.41 -26.57 15.19
C THR A 82 -19.04 -26.92 14.62
N GLN A 83 -18.51 -28.09 15.03
CA GLN A 83 -17.27 -28.61 14.46
C GLN A 83 -17.39 -28.86 12.95
N ALA A 84 -18.57 -29.24 12.45
CA ALA A 84 -18.82 -29.40 11.03
C ALA A 84 -18.60 -28.08 10.26
N SER A 85 -19.13 -26.96 10.75
CA SER A 85 -18.93 -25.65 10.10
C SER A 85 -17.48 -25.19 10.10
N LEU A 86 -16.69 -25.61 11.10
CA LEU A 86 -15.25 -25.35 11.13
C LEU A 86 -14.50 -26.20 10.11
N ASN A 87 -14.85 -27.48 10.01
CA ASN A 87 -14.26 -28.39 9.03
C ASN A 87 -14.53 -27.93 7.60
N ASP A 88 -15.75 -27.48 7.30
CA ASP A 88 -16.11 -26.92 5.98
C ASP A 88 -15.24 -25.70 5.64
N TYR A 89 -15.01 -24.80 6.60
CA TYR A 89 -14.12 -23.66 6.42
C TYR A 89 -12.68 -24.10 6.12
N TYR A 90 -12.14 -25.06 6.88
CA TYR A 90 -10.78 -25.55 6.68
C TYR A 90 -10.60 -26.28 5.33
N ASN A 91 -11.61 -27.00 4.87
CA ASN A 91 -11.57 -27.62 3.54
C ASN A 91 -11.44 -26.58 2.45
N ILE A 92 -12.26 -25.50 2.49
CA ILE A 92 -12.18 -24.40 1.53
C ILE A 92 -10.84 -23.69 1.64
N GLN A 93 -10.35 -23.44 2.85
CA GLN A 93 -9.02 -22.82 3.07
C GLN A 93 -7.91 -23.66 2.44
N ASN A 94 -7.93 -24.97 2.63
CA ASN A 94 -6.95 -25.89 2.05
C ASN A 94 -6.99 -25.90 0.51
N ASP A 95 -8.17 -25.76 -0.10
CA ASP A 95 -8.30 -25.64 -1.56
C ASP A 95 -7.71 -24.31 -2.06
N VAL A 96 -7.93 -23.21 -1.34
CA VAL A 96 -7.31 -21.90 -1.63
C VAL A 96 -5.78 -21.96 -1.52
N GLU A 97 -5.26 -22.62 -0.48
CA GLU A 97 -3.81 -22.77 -0.25
C GLU A 97 -3.12 -23.66 -1.28
N LYS A 98 -3.86 -24.45 -2.05
CA LYS A 98 -3.34 -25.31 -3.13
C LYS A 98 -3.50 -24.68 -4.52
N ASN A 99 -4.29 -23.62 -4.67
CA ASN A 99 -4.52 -23.01 -5.95
C ASN A 99 -3.30 -22.16 -6.35
N GLN A 100 -2.67 -22.51 -7.46
CA GLN A 100 -1.40 -21.91 -7.91
C GLN A 100 -1.54 -20.41 -8.20
N THR A 101 -2.60 -19.99 -8.86
CA THR A 101 -2.86 -18.58 -9.19
C THR A 101 -2.98 -17.72 -7.92
N ILE A 102 -3.63 -18.24 -6.88
CA ILE A 102 -3.77 -17.54 -5.60
C ILE A 102 -2.42 -17.45 -4.88
N ILE A 103 -1.62 -18.53 -4.90
CA ILE A 103 -0.28 -18.56 -4.31
C ILE A 103 0.61 -17.50 -4.98
N GLU A 104 0.67 -17.49 -6.31
CA GLU A 104 1.49 -16.55 -7.08
C GLU A 104 1.08 -15.10 -6.83
N TYR A 105 -0.22 -14.82 -6.80
CA TYR A 105 -0.73 -13.49 -6.43
C TYR A 105 -0.32 -13.10 -5.01
N SER A 106 -0.47 -14.01 -4.03
CA SER A 106 -0.11 -13.75 -2.63
C SER A 106 1.36 -13.44 -2.46
N GLN A 107 2.24 -14.19 -3.13
CA GLN A 107 3.69 -13.97 -3.11
C GLN A 107 4.04 -12.60 -3.74
N ALA A 108 3.54 -12.33 -4.94
CA ALA A 108 3.77 -11.05 -5.61
C ALA A 108 3.25 -9.86 -4.80
N GLN A 109 2.11 -10.02 -4.11
CA GLN A 109 1.57 -9.01 -3.22
C GLN A 109 2.49 -8.75 -2.01
N GLN A 110 3.01 -9.81 -1.37
CA GLN A 110 3.91 -9.67 -0.24
C GLN A 110 5.20 -8.96 -0.63
N GLU A 111 5.77 -9.30 -1.78
CA GLU A 111 6.97 -8.65 -2.32
C GLU A 111 6.72 -7.17 -2.61
N ALA A 112 5.61 -6.85 -3.26
CA ALA A 112 5.23 -5.47 -3.56
C ALA A 112 5.00 -4.64 -2.28
N VAL A 113 4.32 -5.21 -1.28
CA VAL A 113 4.09 -4.55 0.02
C VAL A 113 5.43 -4.31 0.75
N GLN A 114 6.33 -5.28 0.76
CA GLN A 114 7.64 -5.12 1.39
C GLN A 114 8.49 -4.05 0.68
N PHE A 115 8.48 -4.06 -0.65
CA PHE A 115 9.14 -3.05 -1.46
C PHE A 115 8.60 -1.64 -1.14
N LEU A 116 7.28 -1.46 -1.15
CA LEU A 116 6.67 -0.15 -0.85
C LEU A 116 6.91 0.31 0.59
N LYS A 117 6.99 -0.61 1.55
CA LYS A 117 7.39 -0.28 2.92
C LYS A 117 8.82 0.27 2.98
N ASN A 118 9.74 -0.33 2.22
CA ASN A 118 11.13 0.14 2.16
C ASN A 118 11.20 1.53 1.50
N VAL A 119 10.48 1.74 0.37
CA VAL A 119 10.39 3.06 -0.27
C VAL A 119 9.84 4.12 0.71
N ASN A 120 8.75 3.79 1.41
CA ASN A 120 8.17 4.69 2.40
C ASN A 120 9.15 5.02 3.54
N PHE A 121 9.91 4.01 4.00
CA PHE A 121 10.94 4.22 5.02
C PHE A 121 12.04 5.17 4.55
N GLU A 122 12.58 4.96 3.34
CA GLU A 122 13.62 5.83 2.76
C GLU A 122 13.13 7.27 2.58
N ILE A 123 11.90 7.46 2.07
CA ILE A 123 11.28 8.79 1.96
C ILE A 123 11.13 9.42 3.35
N SER A 124 10.60 8.68 4.32
CA SER A 124 10.40 9.16 5.69
C SER A 124 11.70 9.60 6.34
N GLN A 125 12.78 8.83 6.15
CA GLN A 125 14.12 9.17 6.64
C GLN A 125 14.64 10.45 5.96
N SER A 126 14.46 10.58 4.65
CA SER A 126 14.98 11.71 3.88
C SER A 126 14.32 13.04 4.25
N ILE A 127 13.03 13.03 4.60
CA ILE A 127 12.27 14.26 4.93
C ILE A 127 12.05 14.44 6.44
N GLY A 128 12.44 13.47 7.28
CA GLY A 128 12.27 13.54 8.74
C GLY A 128 10.81 13.41 9.21
N ILE A 129 9.91 12.84 8.37
CA ILE A 129 8.48 12.66 8.69
C ILE A 129 8.10 11.19 8.59
N ASP A 130 7.59 10.61 9.67
CA ASP A 130 7.01 9.26 9.66
C ASP A 130 5.53 9.30 9.25
N PHE A 131 5.28 8.99 7.98
CA PHE A 131 3.91 8.93 7.43
C PHE A 131 3.04 7.88 8.10
N SER A 132 3.63 6.77 8.57
CA SER A 132 2.86 5.70 9.21
C SER A 132 2.22 6.14 10.53
N SER A 133 2.88 7.05 11.24
CA SER A 133 2.37 7.65 12.49
C SER A 133 1.22 8.63 12.24
N LEU A 134 1.21 9.30 11.09
CA LEU A 134 0.16 10.27 10.73
C LEU A 134 -1.16 9.57 10.39
N ILE A 135 -1.10 8.42 9.70
CA ILE A 135 -2.30 7.66 9.29
C ILE A 135 -3.01 7.05 10.50
N LYS A 136 -2.25 6.59 11.52
CA LYS A 136 -2.84 6.02 12.75
C LYS A 136 -3.68 7.03 13.55
N ARG A 137 -3.39 8.32 13.45
CA ARG A 137 -4.14 9.37 14.17
C ARG A 137 -5.48 9.71 13.53
N SER A 138 -5.69 9.41 12.25
CA SER A 138 -6.95 9.71 11.55
C SER A 138 -8.06 8.68 11.79
N ASN A 139 -7.74 7.52 12.38
CA ASN A 139 -8.71 6.45 12.67
C ASN A 139 -9.26 6.46 14.11
N THR A 140 -9.01 7.53 14.88
CA THR A 140 -9.52 7.68 16.24
C THR A 140 -10.56 8.81 16.26
N CYS A 141 -11.71 8.56 15.66
CA CYS A 141 -12.97 9.30 15.89
C CYS A 141 -14.09 8.28 16.02
#